data_b550a6d1ba1a3f1bad4be5d3168cf763
#
_entry.id   b550a6d1ba1a3f1bad4be5d3168cf763
#
_cell.length_a   1.000
_cell.length_b   1.000
_cell.length_c   1.000
_cell.angle_alpha   90.00
_cell.angle_beta   90.00
_cell.angle_gamma   90.00
#
_symmetry.space_group_name_H-M   'P 1'
#
loop_
_entity.id
_entity.type
_entity.pdbx_description
1 polymer ?
#
loop_
_entity_poly.entity_id
_entity_poly.type
_entity_poly.pdbx_seq_one_letter_code
_entity_poly.pdbx_strand_id
1 'polypeptide(L)'
;IQNEICTVSLDTSGASLHHRGYRTATNIAPINEVLAAGILILSGWTGQTNFMDPMCGSGTFLVEAAMIACNIPPNINRKEFAFEKWKDWDADLFEKVEESLLKKITDSHYDIFGYDKAPSAVAKAKDNAKNANLEEYIKIEQKNFFETEKEVQGPLHMVFNPPYGERLDIDLERF
;
A
#
# COMPACT_ATOMS: atom_id res chain seq x y z
N ILE A 1 26.61 -7.77 -18.14
CA ILE A 1 27.83 -8.58 -18.03
C ILE A 1 28.64 -8.02 -16.89
N GLN A 2 28.98 -8.81 -15.92
CA GLN A 2 29.81 -8.43 -14.79
C GLN A 2 30.87 -9.53 -14.59
N ASN A 3 32.15 -9.17 -14.48
CA ASN A 3 33.25 -10.12 -14.32
C ASN A 3 33.23 -11.26 -15.36
N GLU A 4 33.03 -10.92 -16.64
CA GLU A 4 32.94 -11.87 -17.78
C GLU A 4 31.75 -12.83 -17.72
N ILE A 5 30.85 -12.70 -16.73
CA ILE A 5 29.64 -13.50 -16.62
C ILE A 5 28.49 -12.74 -17.29
N CYS A 6 27.76 -13.38 -18.19
CA CYS A 6 26.53 -12.88 -18.78
C CYS A 6 25.34 -13.54 -18.08
N THR A 7 24.51 -12.73 -17.43
CA THR A 7 23.25 -13.19 -16.84
C THR A 7 22.11 -12.79 -17.76
N VAL A 8 21.27 -13.75 -18.13
CA VAL A 8 20.04 -13.54 -18.88
C VAL A 8 18.87 -13.87 -17.96
N SER A 9 17.93 -12.96 -17.84
CA SER A 9 16.73 -13.13 -17.02
C SER A 9 15.49 -12.95 -17.87
N LEU A 10 14.46 -13.75 -17.61
CA LEU A 10 13.13 -13.57 -18.17
C LEU A 10 12.26 -12.81 -17.15
N ASP A 11 11.65 -11.72 -17.61
CA ASP A 11 10.65 -11.02 -16.82
C ASP A 11 9.30 -11.74 -16.91
N THR A 12 8.85 -12.29 -15.79
CA THR A 12 7.60 -13.02 -15.68
C THR A 12 6.41 -12.11 -15.47
N SER A 13 6.65 -10.90 -14.98
CA SER A 13 5.58 -9.96 -14.63
C SER A 13 5.14 -9.08 -15.80
N GLY A 14 6.05 -8.62 -16.65
CA GLY A 14 5.80 -7.66 -17.71
C GLY A 14 5.75 -6.23 -17.17
N ALA A 15 4.56 -5.63 -17.01
CA ALA A 15 4.45 -4.33 -16.37
C ALA A 15 4.88 -4.40 -14.90
N SER A 16 5.46 -3.32 -14.39
CA SER A 16 5.98 -3.29 -13.02
C SER A 16 4.92 -3.64 -11.95
N LEU A 17 5.29 -4.49 -10.99
CA LEU A 17 4.37 -4.99 -9.96
C LEU A 17 3.88 -3.92 -8.97
N HIS A 18 4.56 -2.77 -8.89
CA HIS A 18 4.08 -1.68 -8.04
C HIS A 18 2.84 -0.97 -8.60
N HIS A 19 2.53 -1.11 -9.89
CA HIS A 19 1.32 -0.60 -10.48
C HIS A 19 0.12 -1.46 -10.06
N ARG A 20 -0.44 -1.19 -8.87
CA ARG A 20 -1.62 -1.90 -8.32
C ARG A 20 -2.93 -1.52 -9.01
N GLY A 21 -2.95 -0.39 -9.74
CA GLY A 21 -4.12 0.10 -10.46
C GLY A 21 -5.03 1.07 -9.69
N TYR A 22 -4.91 1.16 -8.36
CA TYR A 22 -5.75 2.06 -7.57
C TYR A 22 -5.31 3.53 -7.60
N ARG A 23 -4.04 3.78 -7.90
CA ARG A 23 -3.48 5.13 -7.84
C ARG A 23 -3.82 5.95 -9.09
N THR A 24 -4.74 6.89 -8.96
CA THR A 24 -5.10 7.86 -10.01
C THR A 24 -4.57 9.26 -9.73
N ALA A 25 -4.33 9.58 -8.45
CA ALA A 25 -3.82 10.86 -8.01
C ALA A 25 -2.59 10.68 -7.10
N THR A 26 -1.54 11.45 -7.35
CA THR A 26 -0.30 11.38 -6.58
C THR A 26 0.09 12.75 -6.01
N ASN A 27 0.83 12.74 -4.92
CA ASN A 27 1.60 13.88 -4.43
C ASN A 27 2.96 13.97 -5.17
N ILE A 28 3.78 14.96 -4.86
CA ILE A 28 5.05 15.25 -5.55
C ILE A 28 6.03 14.07 -5.48
N ALA A 29 5.97 13.22 -4.47
CA ALA A 29 6.85 12.05 -4.32
C ALA A 29 6.17 10.96 -3.47
N PRO A 30 5.19 10.24 -4.05
CA PRO A 30 4.54 9.14 -3.32
C PRO A 30 5.55 8.00 -3.13
N ILE A 31 5.45 7.32 -1.99
CA ILE A 31 6.19 6.07 -1.79
C ILE A 31 5.69 5.01 -2.80
N ASN A 32 6.61 4.18 -3.29
CA ASN A 32 6.29 3.05 -4.14
C ASN A 32 5.48 2.00 -3.36
N GLU A 33 4.46 1.39 -3.97
CA GLU A 33 3.53 0.46 -3.32
C GLU A 33 4.24 -0.81 -2.82
N VAL A 34 5.14 -1.37 -3.61
CA VAL A 34 5.93 -2.56 -3.20
C VAL A 34 6.84 -2.22 -2.02
N LEU A 35 7.44 -1.03 -2.03
CA LEU A 35 8.26 -0.58 -0.91
C LEU A 35 7.41 -0.38 0.35
N ALA A 36 6.22 0.24 0.22
CA ALA A 36 5.30 0.44 1.34
C ALA A 36 4.87 -0.91 1.95
N ALA A 37 4.46 -1.87 1.12
CA ALA A 37 4.12 -3.23 1.58
C ALA A 37 5.31 -3.90 2.27
N GLY A 38 6.52 -3.79 1.71
CA GLY A 38 7.74 -4.33 2.30
C GLY A 38 8.06 -3.74 3.67
N ILE A 39 7.90 -2.42 3.84
CA ILE A 39 8.09 -1.74 5.13
C ILE A 39 7.06 -2.23 6.15
N LEU A 40 5.78 -2.35 5.77
CA LEU A 40 4.73 -2.87 6.65
C LEU A 40 5.06 -4.28 7.15
N ILE A 41 5.44 -5.19 6.25
CA ILE A 41 5.83 -6.56 6.60
C ILE A 41 7.06 -6.58 7.51
N LEU A 42 8.09 -5.79 7.19
CA LEU A 42 9.30 -5.70 7.99
C LEU A 42 9.06 -5.06 9.37
N SER A 43 8.07 -4.17 9.49
CA SER A 43 7.66 -3.61 10.78
C SER A 43 6.84 -4.59 11.64
N GLY A 44 6.52 -5.76 11.11
CA GLY A 44 5.73 -6.79 11.79
C GLY A 44 4.20 -6.58 11.67
N TRP A 45 3.74 -5.73 10.75
CA TRP A 45 2.32 -5.56 10.50
C TRP A 45 1.75 -6.75 9.71
N THR A 46 0.70 -7.36 10.25
CA THR A 46 -0.04 -8.47 9.63
C THR A 46 -1.56 -8.33 9.78
N GLY A 47 -2.03 -7.12 10.11
CA GLY A 47 -3.46 -6.89 10.38
C GLY A 47 -3.89 -7.25 11.82
N GLN A 48 -2.95 -7.39 12.75
CA GLN A 48 -3.22 -7.91 14.10
C GLN A 48 -3.54 -6.83 15.15
N THR A 49 -3.48 -5.55 14.79
CA THR A 49 -3.77 -4.40 15.67
C THR A 49 -4.38 -3.26 14.88
N ASN A 50 -4.83 -2.20 15.54
CA ASN A 50 -5.12 -0.95 14.84
C ASN A 50 -3.85 -0.40 14.17
N PHE A 51 -4.02 0.25 13.03
CA PHE A 51 -2.93 0.83 12.25
C PHE A 51 -3.13 2.33 12.03
N MET A 52 -2.04 3.09 11.99
CA MET A 52 -2.10 4.53 11.71
C MET A 52 -0.93 4.98 10.84
N ASP A 53 -1.25 5.79 9.82
CA ASP A 53 -0.30 6.65 9.12
C ASP A 53 -0.69 8.12 9.38
N PRO A 54 -0.01 8.82 10.30
CA PRO A 54 -0.36 10.19 10.69
C PRO A 54 0.06 11.27 9.69
N MET A 55 0.77 10.90 8.61
CA MET A 55 1.22 11.79 7.53
C MET A 55 1.01 11.10 6.18
N CYS A 56 -0.23 10.64 5.94
CA CYS A 56 -0.53 9.62 4.94
C CYS A 56 -0.36 10.06 3.48
N GLY A 57 -0.25 11.34 3.21
CA GLY A 57 -0.10 11.85 1.85
C GLY A 57 -1.22 11.36 0.93
N SER A 58 -0.88 10.56 -0.09
CA SER A 58 -1.85 9.94 -0.99
C SER A 58 -2.38 8.58 -0.52
N GLY A 59 -2.07 8.16 0.72
CA GLY A 59 -2.64 6.98 1.37
C GLY A 59 -2.01 5.65 0.98
N THR A 60 -0.76 5.62 0.49
CA THR A 60 -0.14 4.37 0.02
C THR A 60 -0.01 3.34 1.14
N PHE A 61 0.52 3.73 2.32
CA PHE A 61 0.60 2.82 3.47
C PHE A 61 -0.77 2.33 3.92
N LEU A 62 -1.79 3.18 3.87
CA LEU A 62 -3.15 2.82 4.29
C LEU A 62 -3.75 1.74 3.39
N VAL A 63 -3.62 1.90 2.07
CA VAL A 63 -4.13 0.92 1.10
C VAL A 63 -3.37 -0.40 1.20
N GLU A 64 -2.04 -0.38 1.26
CA GLU A 64 -1.24 -1.61 1.40
C GLU A 64 -1.49 -2.29 2.76
N ALA A 65 -1.67 -1.52 3.85
CA ALA A 65 -2.05 -2.08 5.16
C ALA A 65 -3.43 -2.75 5.12
N ALA A 66 -4.43 -2.13 4.49
CA ALA A 66 -5.74 -2.73 4.34
C ALA A 66 -5.70 -4.01 3.48
N MET A 67 -4.94 -4.01 2.38
CA MET A 67 -4.72 -5.22 1.58
C MET A 67 -4.10 -6.37 2.39
N ILE A 68 -3.09 -6.06 3.21
CA ILE A 68 -2.45 -7.06 4.10
C ILE A 68 -3.46 -7.56 5.15
N ALA A 69 -4.18 -6.65 5.83
CA ALA A 69 -5.13 -7.00 6.87
C ALA A 69 -6.28 -7.86 6.36
N CYS A 70 -6.78 -7.57 5.16
CA CYS A 70 -7.86 -8.30 4.50
C CYS A 70 -7.38 -9.50 3.68
N ASN A 71 -6.08 -9.78 3.65
CA ASN A 71 -5.45 -10.82 2.82
C ASN A 71 -5.83 -10.70 1.33
N ILE A 72 -5.89 -9.48 0.82
CA ILE A 72 -6.22 -9.18 -0.58
C ILE A 72 -4.95 -9.31 -1.43
N PRO A 73 -4.96 -10.11 -2.51
CA PRO A 73 -3.84 -10.21 -3.42
C PRO A 73 -3.49 -8.85 -4.05
N PRO A 74 -2.23 -8.38 -3.96
CA PRO A 74 -1.89 -7.01 -4.33
C PRO A 74 -2.06 -6.68 -5.83
N ASN A 75 -2.14 -7.67 -6.69
CA ASN A 75 -2.35 -7.53 -8.14
C ASN A 75 -3.72 -8.07 -8.61
N ILE A 76 -4.70 -8.12 -7.71
CA ILE A 76 -6.06 -8.62 -7.99
C ILE A 76 -6.73 -7.98 -9.22
N ASN A 77 -6.42 -6.70 -9.47
CA ASN A 77 -6.98 -5.94 -10.61
C ASN A 77 -6.05 -5.93 -11.84
N ARG A 78 -4.99 -6.76 -11.84
CA ARG A 78 -4.06 -6.81 -12.95
C ARG A 78 -4.67 -7.56 -14.13
N LYS A 79 -4.57 -6.98 -15.33
CA LYS A 79 -5.20 -7.54 -16.53
C LYS A 79 -4.42 -8.68 -17.18
N GLU A 80 -3.09 -8.64 -17.11
CA GLU A 80 -2.21 -9.65 -17.73
C GLU A 80 -0.84 -9.71 -17.07
N PHE A 81 -0.21 -10.87 -17.11
CA PHE A 81 1.19 -11.08 -16.78
C PHE A 81 1.98 -11.52 -18.02
N ALA A 82 3.28 -11.24 -18.08
CA ALA A 82 4.10 -11.63 -19.21
C ALA A 82 4.19 -13.16 -19.40
N PHE A 83 4.14 -13.93 -18.30
CA PHE A 83 4.19 -15.40 -18.35
C PHE A 83 2.97 -16.02 -19.03
N GLU A 84 1.85 -15.32 -19.15
CA GLU A 84 0.66 -15.81 -19.88
C GLU A 84 0.93 -16.01 -21.39
N LYS A 85 1.99 -15.39 -21.91
CA LYS A 85 2.42 -15.51 -23.30
C LYS A 85 3.47 -16.65 -23.50
N TRP A 86 3.80 -17.40 -22.47
CA TRP A 86 4.77 -18.49 -22.56
C TRP A 86 4.13 -19.76 -23.14
N LYS A 87 4.98 -20.61 -23.75
CA LYS A 87 4.51 -21.81 -24.46
C LYS A 87 3.87 -22.85 -23.53
N ASP A 88 4.29 -22.87 -22.28
CA ASP A 88 3.83 -23.76 -21.20
C ASP A 88 2.81 -23.12 -20.29
N TRP A 89 2.17 -22.03 -20.74
CA TRP A 89 1.09 -21.37 -20.02
C TRP A 89 -0.11 -22.31 -19.81
N ASP A 90 -0.52 -22.48 -18.57
CA ASP A 90 -1.69 -23.26 -18.15
C ASP A 90 -2.75 -22.33 -17.54
N ALA A 91 -3.72 -21.97 -18.36
CA ALA A 91 -4.81 -21.07 -17.95
C ALA A 91 -5.68 -21.67 -16.86
N ASP A 92 -5.97 -22.98 -16.91
CA ASP A 92 -6.82 -23.67 -15.92
C ASP A 92 -6.13 -23.73 -14.55
N LEU A 93 -4.81 -23.89 -14.53
CA LEU A 93 -4.04 -23.82 -13.29
C LEU A 93 -4.04 -22.42 -12.70
N PHE A 94 -3.85 -21.41 -13.55
CA PHE A 94 -3.86 -20.01 -13.10
C PHE A 94 -5.21 -19.61 -12.50
N GLU A 95 -6.32 -19.95 -13.15
CA GLU A 95 -7.67 -19.71 -12.64
C GLU A 95 -7.89 -20.37 -11.28
N LYS A 96 -7.47 -21.62 -11.10
CA LYS A 96 -7.52 -22.31 -9.80
C LYS A 96 -6.72 -21.61 -8.72
N VAL A 97 -5.54 -21.09 -9.07
CA VAL A 97 -4.70 -20.30 -8.14
C VAL A 97 -5.38 -18.99 -7.76
N GLU A 98 -5.92 -18.25 -8.74
CA GLU A 98 -6.69 -17.02 -8.48
C GLU A 98 -7.89 -17.28 -7.58
N GLU A 99 -8.74 -18.27 -7.90
CA GLU A 99 -9.86 -18.64 -7.04
C GLU A 99 -9.43 -19.00 -5.62
N SER A 100 -8.32 -19.73 -5.48
CA SER A 100 -7.79 -20.08 -4.16
C SER A 100 -7.34 -18.84 -3.36
N LEU A 101 -6.79 -17.83 -4.03
CA LEU A 101 -6.41 -16.56 -3.40
C LEU A 101 -7.63 -15.73 -3.01
N LEU A 102 -8.63 -15.63 -3.91
CA LEU A 102 -9.87 -14.90 -3.64
C LEU A 102 -10.65 -15.49 -2.44
N LYS A 103 -10.69 -16.81 -2.31
CA LYS A 103 -11.31 -17.49 -1.17
C LYS A 103 -10.63 -17.23 0.18
N LYS A 104 -9.43 -16.68 0.19
CA LYS A 104 -8.67 -16.33 1.41
C LYS A 104 -8.86 -14.88 1.84
N ILE A 105 -9.56 -14.07 1.06
CA ILE A 105 -9.88 -12.69 1.44
C ILE A 105 -10.80 -12.73 2.66
N THR A 106 -10.49 -11.89 3.64
CA THR A 106 -11.21 -11.77 4.92
C THR A 106 -11.45 -10.31 5.25
N ASP A 107 -12.42 -10.04 6.10
CA ASP A 107 -12.62 -8.69 6.64
C ASP A 107 -11.53 -8.35 7.67
N SER A 108 -11.15 -7.08 7.73
CA SER A 108 -10.29 -6.57 8.80
C SER A 108 -11.09 -6.42 10.10
N HIS A 109 -10.52 -6.87 11.21
CA HIS A 109 -11.08 -6.69 12.55
C HIS A 109 -10.57 -5.43 13.25
N TYR A 110 -9.63 -4.73 12.65
CA TYR A 110 -8.97 -3.55 13.23
C TYR A 110 -9.12 -2.34 12.32
N ASP A 111 -9.20 -1.18 12.94
CA ASP A 111 -9.32 0.09 12.26
C ASP A 111 -7.97 0.52 11.65
N ILE A 112 -8.04 1.11 10.46
CA ILE A 112 -6.90 1.71 9.76
C ILE A 112 -7.16 3.21 9.63
N PHE A 113 -6.26 4.02 10.20
CA PHE A 113 -6.40 5.47 10.26
C PHE A 113 -5.34 6.16 9.41
N GLY A 114 -5.75 7.17 8.67
CA GLY A 114 -4.88 8.07 7.95
C GLY A 114 -5.14 9.51 8.28
N TYR A 115 -4.10 10.26 8.65
CA TYR A 115 -4.17 11.68 8.85
C TYR A 115 -3.23 12.42 7.91
N ASP A 116 -3.62 13.60 7.49
CA ASP A 116 -2.73 14.57 6.84
C ASP A 116 -3.25 15.98 7.12
N LYS A 117 -2.33 16.93 7.28
CA LYS A 117 -2.70 18.33 7.49
C LYS A 117 -3.22 19.00 6.22
N ALA A 118 -2.81 18.51 5.05
CA ALA A 118 -3.16 19.09 3.76
C ALA A 118 -4.49 18.50 3.23
N PRO A 119 -5.55 19.30 3.03
CA PRO A 119 -6.83 18.80 2.54
C PRO A 119 -6.73 18.15 1.16
N SER A 120 -5.80 18.60 0.32
CA SER A 120 -5.54 18.00 -1.00
C SER A 120 -4.92 16.61 -0.91
N ALA A 121 -4.11 16.31 0.12
CA ALA A 121 -3.57 14.99 0.38
C ALA A 121 -4.68 14.05 0.85
N VAL A 122 -5.50 14.50 1.80
CA VAL A 122 -6.67 13.76 2.29
C VAL A 122 -7.63 13.38 1.16
N ALA A 123 -7.95 14.32 0.25
CA ALA A 123 -8.81 14.04 -0.91
C ALA A 123 -8.21 12.92 -1.78
N LYS A 124 -6.92 13.02 -2.14
CA LYS A 124 -6.23 12.01 -2.94
C LYS A 124 -6.17 10.65 -2.24
N ALA A 125 -5.94 10.62 -0.93
CA ALA A 125 -5.93 9.39 -0.16
C ALA A 125 -7.31 8.70 -0.16
N LYS A 126 -8.38 9.47 -0.01
CA LYS A 126 -9.76 8.96 -0.12
C LYS A 126 -10.08 8.42 -1.51
N ASP A 127 -9.70 9.14 -2.57
CA ASP A 127 -9.88 8.69 -3.94
C ASP A 127 -9.12 7.37 -4.21
N ASN A 128 -7.88 7.25 -3.74
CA ASN A 128 -7.08 6.04 -3.89
C ASN A 128 -7.65 4.87 -3.10
N ALA A 129 -8.13 5.08 -1.86
CA ALA A 129 -8.81 4.06 -1.07
C ALA A 129 -10.09 3.57 -1.76
N LYS A 130 -10.89 4.49 -2.31
CA LYS A 130 -12.09 4.16 -3.09
C LYS A 130 -11.76 3.38 -4.35
N ASN A 131 -10.74 3.79 -5.11
CA ASN A 131 -10.31 3.07 -6.32
C ASN A 131 -9.77 1.67 -6.01
N ALA A 132 -9.29 1.45 -4.81
CA ALA A 132 -8.89 0.13 -4.31
C ALA A 132 -10.09 -0.69 -3.76
N ASN A 133 -11.29 -0.13 -3.68
CA ASN A 133 -12.47 -0.68 -3.00
C ASN A 133 -12.21 -0.99 -1.52
N LEU A 134 -11.51 -0.10 -0.82
CA LEU A 134 -11.09 -0.27 0.57
C LEU A 134 -11.55 0.89 1.47
N GLU A 135 -12.44 1.76 0.98
CA GLU A 135 -12.92 2.94 1.71
C GLU A 135 -13.65 2.60 3.02
N GLU A 136 -14.21 1.41 3.12
CA GLU A 136 -14.89 0.95 4.34
C GLU A 136 -13.93 0.53 5.46
N TYR A 137 -12.70 0.14 5.11
CA TYR A 137 -11.67 -0.28 6.06
C TYR A 137 -10.75 0.87 6.51
N ILE A 138 -10.75 2.00 5.78
CA ILE A 138 -9.78 3.08 5.96
C ILE A 138 -10.48 4.38 6.34
N LYS A 139 -10.21 4.87 7.54
CA LYS A 139 -10.71 6.17 8.04
C LYS A 139 -9.66 7.25 7.78
N ILE A 140 -9.97 8.21 6.88
CA ILE A 140 -9.02 9.26 6.48
C ILE A 140 -9.58 10.62 6.87
N GLU A 141 -8.83 11.38 7.66
CA GLU A 141 -9.24 12.67 8.19
C GLU A 141 -8.15 13.74 8.02
N GLN A 142 -8.60 15.00 7.91
CA GLN A 142 -7.68 16.12 7.94
C GLN A 142 -7.36 16.45 9.40
N LYS A 143 -6.15 16.10 9.83
CA LYS A 143 -5.65 16.36 11.19
C LYS A 143 -4.16 16.70 11.15
N ASN A 144 -3.74 17.54 12.08
CA ASN A 144 -2.32 17.74 12.36
C ASN A 144 -1.87 16.72 13.41
N PHE A 145 -0.94 15.86 13.07
CA PHE A 145 -0.45 14.80 13.96
C PHE A 145 -0.02 15.35 15.34
N PHE A 146 0.67 16.49 15.37
CA PHE A 146 1.18 17.08 16.61
C PHE A 146 0.08 17.66 17.54
N GLU A 147 -1.16 17.72 17.06
CA GLU A 147 -2.32 18.24 17.79
C GLU A 147 -3.37 17.13 18.06
N THR A 148 -3.04 15.87 17.72
CA THR A 148 -3.93 14.73 17.88
C THR A 148 -3.52 13.86 19.07
N GLU A 149 -4.51 13.29 19.74
CA GLU A 149 -4.31 12.27 20.76
C GLU A 149 -4.65 10.87 20.19
N LYS A 150 -4.22 9.83 20.90
CA LYS A 150 -4.57 8.45 20.54
C LYS A 150 -6.07 8.21 20.77
N GLU A 151 -6.83 8.07 19.71
CA GLU A 151 -8.31 7.92 19.76
C GLU A 151 -8.77 6.47 19.91
N VAL A 152 -7.87 5.50 19.79
CA VAL A 152 -8.21 4.06 19.83
C VAL A 152 -7.69 3.39 21.10
N GLN A 153 -8.46 2.43 21.60
CA GLN A 153 -8.02 1.59 22.71
C GLN A 153 -7.14 0.43 22.19
N GLY A 154 -6.24 -0.05 23.04
CA GLY A 154 -5.37 -1.18 22.73
C GLY A 154 -4.12 -0.80 21.94
N PRO A 155 -3.40 -1.77 21.39
CA PRO A 155 -2.21 -1.54 20.59
C PRO A 155 -2.51 -0.77 19.31
N LEU A 156 -1.61 0.15 18.96
CA LEU A 156 -1.66 0.91 17.70
C LEU A 156 -0.31 0.75 17.00
N HIS A 157 -0.30 0.15 15.83
CA HIS A 157 0.88 0.08 14.98
C HIS A 157 0.96 1.33 14.13
N MET A 158 2.09 2.01 14.15
CA MET A 158 2.27 3.27 13.43
C MET A 158 3.42 3.16 12.45
N VAL A 159 3.14 3.43 11.17
CA VAL A 159 4.16 3.54 10.11
C VAL A 159 3.85 4.76 9.28
N PHE A 160 4.84 5.59 9.05
CA PHE A 160 4.68 6.80 8.25
C PHE A 160 5.99 7.21 7.57
N ASN A 161 5.85 7.98 6.50
CA ASN A 161 6.96 8.58 5.77
C ASN A 161 6.90 10.10 5.96
N PRO A 162 7.58 10.66 6.98
CA PRO A 162 7.51 12.08 7.26
C PRO A 162 8.14 12.89 6.11
N PRO A 163 7.72 14.13 5.92
CA PRO A 163 8.40 15.02 4.99
C PRO A 163 9.86 15.23 5.42
N TYR A 164 10.80 15.16 4.48
CA TYR A 164 12.23 15.33 4.73
C TYR A 164 12.91 16.10 3.59
N GLY A 165 14.07 16.72 3.91
CA GLY A 165 14.90 17.46 2.98
C GLY A 165 14.35 18.84 2.58
N GLU A 166 14.92 19.44 1.53
CA GLU A 166 14.63 20.81 1.07
C GLU A 166 13.19 21.05 0.56
N ARG A 167 12.35 20.00 0.58
CA ARG A 167 10.99 20.06 0.03
C ARG A 167 9.95 20.68 0.94
N LEU A 168 10.26 20.84 2.22
CA LEU A 168 9.39 21.45 3.21
C LEU A 168 10.26 22.10 4.30
N ASP A 169 9.96 23.35 4.64
CA ASP A 169 10.48 23.97 5.86
C ASP A 169 9.93 23.19 7.06
N ILE A 170 10.74 22.28 7.58
CA ILE A 170 10.37 21.46 8.74
C ILE A 170 11.07 22.09 9.94
N ASP A 171 10.26 22.47 10.91
CA ASP A 171 10.73 22.79 12.25
C ASP A 171 11.15 21.47 12.93
N LEU A 172 12.44 21.15 12.84
CA LEU A 172 13.03 19.94 13.42
C LEU A 172 12.93 19.88 14.94
N GLU A 173 12.63 20.98 15.62
CA GLU A 173 12.42 21.02 17.06
C GLU A 173 11.07 20.42 17.49
N ARG A 174 10.17 20.15 16.53
CA ARG A 174 8.86 19.54 16.78
C ARG A 174 8.80 18.02 16.56
N PHE A 175 9.88 17.42 16.09
CA PHE A 175 10.04 15.97 15.99
C PHE A 175 10.90 15.46 17.14
#